data_d773672f37982729c1665dd2490b3914
#
_entry.id   d773672f37982729c1665dd2490b3914
#
_cell.length_a   1.000
_cell.length_b   1.000
_cell.length_c   1.000
_cell.angle_alpha   90.00
_cell.angle_beta   90.00
_cell.angle_gamma   90.00
#
_symmetry.space_group_name_H-M   'P 1'
#
loop_
_entity.id
_entity.type
_entity.pdbx_description
1 polymer ?
#
loop_
_entity_poly.entity_id
_entity_poly.type
_entity_poly.pdbx_seq_one_letter_code
_entity_poly.pdbx_strand_id
1 'polypeptide(L)'
;MSRPDFLDQDYSDYDFQKNVAQLKLAMTTGSDYIPWTSQMSEFALEHCQVPGDKFYTDAELFVKGHFHTCREFGFDTVDLMWDVYNIEVEMMGGEMTWFDDMAPAINNTHVLIKEESDLAKLKAPHPINSGRAQMVHDILHTYQEMSGGLSAPIRFCAPFTAVSHMVGFERLIMLIREDPKFVHKIFKYYVDEVSVPYLNELFKAFPNAKTIGSDAIGSLGFISYDILDEFSIPYILSMKEQTGGPVEVDSWWGDSFAKDPXDFFERKRLVAPNHIKMQDPDLYKIGTVMSREYATEHNLPLIFGVGNDVCHEGSREDIYKVIHEYMEVGSSGPMGNKFALYLCSLSAQTPPENVRIVVEAINDFRKGDRPYAGLVETGVRLWKDNSAKPLEETKIVPGAAVSDTPEIDDNIRPLLDEMYDAILEYDGERCAELVTIALEQDVLPDVILDNALIKSMDTVGEQFATGELFVPEMLMAANAMKTGLGVLRPILIANKTKSKGTIVLATVQGDLHDIGKNLVAMLLEGGGFDVYDVGVNASPAKIMEEAKRVNADIVGLSALLTTSMPFMGKTVTAIKNEGHTYPVIVGGAPVSQDFADKIGADGYAETAVDAVMLAKRLLANAGVTRQSA
;
A
#
# COMPACT_ATOMS: atom_id res chain seq x y z
N MET A 1 32.92 3.17 8.97
CA MET A 1 33.08 3.15 7.51
C MET A 1 33.97 4.31 7.08
N SER A 2 34.75 4.18 6.01
CA SER A 2 35.45 5.32 5.39
C SER A 2 34.41 6.30 4.83
N ARG A 3 34.76 7.57 4.74
CA ARG A 3 33.87 8.58 4.11
C ARG A 3 33.65 8.18 2.62
N PRO A 4 32.41 8.11 2.15
CA PRO A 4 32.16 7.73 0.74
C PRO A 4 32.75 8.73 -0.25
N ASP A 5 33.36 8.24 -1.31
CA ASP A 5 34.07 9.06 -2.32
C ASP A 5 33.13 10.03 -3.05
N PHE A 6 31.85 9.69 -3.21
CA PHE A 6 30.89 10.57 -3.89
C PHE A 6 30.63 11.88 -3.14
N LEU A 7 30.90 11.94 -1.83
CA LEU A 7 30.71 13.16 -1.05
C LEU A 7 31.69 14.27 -1.45
N ASP A 8 32.83 13.91 -2.00
CA ASP A 8 33.88 14.87 -2.38
C ASP A 8 33.89 15.16 -3.88
N GLN A 9 32.91 14.61 -4.65
CA GLN A 9 32.81 14.83 -6.09
C GLN A 9 32.21 16.20 -6.43
N ASP A 10 32.65 16.75 -7.57
CA ASP A 10 32.05 17.93 -8.18
C ASP A 10 30.93 17.47 -9.13
N TYR A 11 29.73 18.02 -8.95
CA TYR A 11 28.55 17.70 -9.77
C TYR A 11 28.21 18.84 -10.77
N SER A 12 29.13 19.80 -10.98
CA SER A 12 28.90 20.93 -11.90
C SER A 12 28.76 20.51 -13.37
N ASP A 13 29.23 19.33 -13.73
CA ASP A 13 29.08 18.74 -15.07
C ASP A 13 27.70 18.11 -15.32
N TYR A 14 26.88 17.96 -14.26
CA TYR A 14 25.56 17.34 -14.38
C TYR A 14 24.52 18.46 -14.65
N ASP A 15 24.19 18.66 -15.92
CA ASP A 15 23.32 19.76 -16.39
C ASP A 15 21.82 19.40 -16.23
N PHE A 16 21.40 19.11 -14.99
CA PHE A 16 19.99 18.81 -14.71
C PHE A 16 19.10 20.06 -14.67
N GLN A 17 19.68 21.25 -14.47
CA GLN A 17 18.91 22.51 -14.40
C GLN A 17 18.10 22.75 -15.67
N LYS A 18 18.66 22.43 -16.82
CA LYS A 18 17.96 22.52 -18.12
C LYS A 18 16.73 21.60 -18.13
N ASN A 19 16.88 20.37 -17.62
CA ASN A 19 15.78 19.40 -17.58
C ASN A 19 14.71 19.79 -16.57
N VAL A 20 15.10 20.35 -15.42
CA VAL A 20 14.15 20.94 -14.44
C VAL A 20 13.36 22.07 -15.10
N ALA A 21 14.01 22.90 -15.91
CA ALA A 21 13.31 23.96 -16.66
C ALA A 21 12.31 23.36 -17.68
N GLN A 22 12.68 22.27 -18.38
CA GLN A 22 11.77 21.58 -19.28
C GLN A 22 10.57 20.97 -18.53
N LEU A 23 10.81 20.40 -17.35
CA LEU A 23 9.74 19.87 -16.51
C LEU A 23 8.75 20.99 -16.12
N LYS A 24 9.29 22.15 -15.71
CA LYS A 24 8.46 23.31 -15.40
C LYS A 24 7.62 23.75 -16.60
N LEU A 25 8.21 23.79 -17.81
CA LEU A 25 7.48 24.11 -19.03
C LEU A 25 6.38 23.07 -19.32
N ALA A 26 6.70 21.78 -19.26
CA ALA A 26 5.72 20.71 -19.48
C ALA A 26 4.54 20.81 -18.52
N MET A 27 4.78 21.24 -17.27
CA MET A 27 3.73 21.38 -16.26
C MET A 27 3.00 22.73 -16.30
N THR A 28 3.31 23.60 -17.26
CA THR A 28 2.67 24.92 -17.38
C THR A 28 2.26 25.25 -18.84
N THR A 29 3.21 25.78 -19.61
CA THR A 29 2.94 26.28 -20.98
C THR A 29 3.15 25.24 -22.08
N GLY A 30 3.84 24.17 -21.76
CA GLY A 30 4.19 23.10 -22.68
C GLY A 30 5.67 23.04 -23.03
N SER A 31 6.16 21.86 -23.35
CA SER A 31 7.57 21.59 -23.70
C SER A 31 7.60 20.63 -24.90
N ASP A 32 8.51 20.87 -25.84
CA ASP A 32 8.77 19.91 -26.94
C ASP A 32 9.67 18.75 -26.49
N TYR A 33 10.21 18.84 -25.27
CA TYR A 33 11.01 17.82 -24.63
C TYR A 33 10.13 17.14 -23.57
N ILE A 34 10.03 15.81 -23.60
CA ILE A 34 9.29 15.07 -22.58
C ILE A 34 10.22 14.86 -21.38
N PRO A 35 10.05 15.62 -20.30
CA PRO A 35 10.89 15.43 -19.11
C PRO A 35 10.43 14.24 -18.29
N TRP A 36 11.34 13.73 -17.46
CA TRP A 36 10.98 12.67 -16.52
C TRP A 36 11.67 12.86 -15.18
N THR A 37 11.08 12.29 -14.17
CA THR A 37 11.59 12.31 -12.80
C THR A 37 11.42 10.92 -12.18
N SER A 38 12.03 10.70 -11.04
CA SER A 38 11.99 9.38 -10.41
C SER A 38 12.06 9.48 -8.89
N GLN A 39 11.27 8.67 -8.23
CA GLN A 39 11.37 8.39 -6.80
C GLN A 39 12.34 7.20 -6.65
N MET A 40 13.56 7.47 -6.14
CA MET A 40 14.61 6.45 -6.23
C MET A 40 15.54 6.42 -5.00
N SER A 41 15.07 6.85 -3.84
CA SER A 41 15.94 7.01 -2.67
C SER A 41 16.54 5.68 -2.19
N GLU A 42 15.76 4.60 -2.24
CA GLU A 42 16.25 3.26 -1.88
C GLU A 42 17.26 2.73 -2.91
N PHE A 43 17.02 3.00 -4.19
CA PHE A 43 17.98 2.66 -5.24
C PHE A 43 19.29 3.46 -5.04
N ALA A 44 19.18 4.74 -4.68
CA ALA A 44 20.36 5.60 -4.44
C ALA A 44 21.17 5.13 -3.24
N LEU A 45 20.51 4.78 -2.12
CA LEU A 45 21.23 4.32 -0.93
C LEU A 45 21.99 3.02 -1.20
N GLU A 46 21.38 2.08 -1.93
CA GLU A 46 22.02 0.83 -2.31
C GLU A 46 23.18 1.07 -3.29
N HIS A 47 22.96 1.91 -4.30
CA HIS A 47 24.00 2.25 -5.28
C HIS A 47 25.19 2.93 -4.61
N CYS A 48 24.94 3.80 -3.62
CA CYS A 48 25.98 4.48 -2.84
C CYS A 48 26.57 3.62 -1.71
N GLN A 49 26.03 2.43 -1.48
CA GLN A 49 26.45 1.52 -0.41
C GLN A 49 26.41 2.19 0.98
N VAL A 50 25.33 2.96 1.24
CA VAL A 50 25.11 3.65 2.51
C VAL A 50 23.94 2.98 3.24
N PRO A 51 24.11 2.52 4.49
CA PRO A 51 22.98 1.96 5.24
C PRO A 51 21.83 2.97 5.43
N GLY A 52 20.60 2.48 5.43
CA GLY A 52 19.42 3.32 5.50
C GLY A 52 19.38 4.21 6.73
N ASP A 53 19.80 3.69 7.91
CA ASP A 53 19.87 4.49 9.14
C ASP A 53 20.78 5.72 9.01
N LYS A 54 21.82 5.64 8.17
CA LYS A 54 22.72 6.76 7.87
C LYS A 54 22.16 7.66 6.78
N PHE A 55 21.67 7.04 5.69
CA PHE A 55 21.14 7.76 4.53
C PHE A 55 19.96 8.66 4.91
N TYR A 56 19.06 8.17 5.76
CA TYR A 56 17.85 8.91 6.18
C TYR A 56 18.02 9.73 7.46
N THR A 57 19.29 9.92 7.93
CA THR A 57 19.57 10.80 9.07
C THR A 57 20.64 11.85 8.77
N ASP A 58 21.26 11.81 7.60
CA ASP A 58 22.33 12.74 7.21
C ASP A 58 21.97 13.40 5.86
N ALA A 59 21.71 14.70 5.90
CA ALA A 59 21.27 15.46 4.73
C ALA A 59 22.33 15.49 3.61
N GLU A 60 23.63 15.56 3.96
CA GLU A 60 24.71 15.56 2.96
C GLU A 60 24.77 14.21 2.23
N LEU A 61 24.75 13.12 2.98
CA LEU A 61 24.71 11.77 2.40
C LEU A 61 23.49 11.60 1.49
N PHE A 62 22.33 12.04 1.96
CA PHE A 62 21.07 11.89 1.23
C PHE A 62 21.11 12.65 -0.10
N VAL A 63 21.40 13.96 -0.06
CA VAL A 63 21.34 14.81 -1.26
C VAL A 63 22.45 14.44 -2.24
N LYS A 64 23.70 14.30 -1.77
CA LYS A 64 24.83 13.96 -2.65
C LYS A 64 24.70 12.55 -3.23
N GLY A 65 24.15 11.61 -2.47
CA GLY A 65 23.85 10.26 -2.98
C GLY A 65 22.87 10.30 -4.15
N HIS A 66 21.82 11.12 -4.03
CA HIS A 66 20.88 11.31 -5.15
C HIS A 66 21.56 11.96 -6.36
N PHE A 67 22.34 13.03 -6.16
CA PHE A 67 23.07 13.68 -7.26
C PHE A 67 24.03 12.70 -7.95
N HIS A 68 24.76 11.91 -7.17
CA HIS A 68 25.69 10.90 -7.68
C HIS A 68 24.96 9.88 -8.56
N THR A 69 23.88 9.30 -8.03
CA THR A 69 23.10 8.28 -8.74
C THR A 69 22.44 8.85 -9.99
N CYS A 70 21.82 10.01 -9.90
CA CYS A 70 21.15 10.64 -11.04
C CYS A 70 22.14 10.95 -12.17
N ARG A 71 23.32 11.49 -11.83
CA ARG A 71 24.37 11.77 -12.83
C ARG A 71 24.87 10.48 -13.50
N GLU A 72 25.15 9.45 -12.70
CA GLU A 72 25.71 8.19 -13.23
C GLU A 72 24.73 7.47 -14.16
N PHE A 73 23.44 7.48 -13.84
CA PHE A 73 22.43 6.81 -14.67
C PHE A 73 21.82 7.71 -15.74
N GLY A 74 22.13 9.01 -15.73
CA GLY A 74 21.63 9.95 -16.74
C GLY A 74 20.16 10.37 -16.51
N PHE A 75 19.74 10.51 -15.27
CA PHE A 75 18.40 10.98 -14.93
C PHE A 75 18.23 12.46 -15.34
N ASP A 76 17.02 12.84 -15.76
CA ASP A 76 16.73 14.22 -16.12
C ASP A 76 16.75 15.17 -14.91
N THR A 77 16.23 14.70 -13.77
CA THR A 77 16.07 15.52 -12.57
C THR A 77 16.53 14.78 -11.32
N VAL A 78 16.87 15.53 -10.30
CA VAL A 78 17.13 15.00 -8.96
C VAL A 78 15.90 15.26 -8.11
N ASP A 79 15.11 14.22 -7.87
CA ASP A 79 13.90 14.29 -7.05
C ASP A 79 14.18 13.64 -5.69
N LEU A 80 14.05 14.43 -4.64
CA LEU A 80 14.37 13.99 -3.28
C LEU A 80 13.11 13.48 -2.58
N MET A 81 13.03 12.19 -2.40
CA MET A 81 11.93 11.56 -1.68
C MET A 81 12.44 11.01 -0.35
N TRP A 82 12.56 11.90 0.64
CA TRP A 82 12.85 11.44 1.99
C TRP A 82 11.64 10.67 2.54
N ASP A 83 11.72 10.19 3.72
CA ASP A 83 10.73 9.40 4.43
C ASP A 83 9.46 10.24 4.73
N VAL A 84 8.67 10.50 3.69
CA VAL A 84 7.57 11.49 3.70
C VAL A 84 6.41 11.13 4.63
N TYR A 85 6.19 9.83 4.92
CA TYR A 85 5.02 9.42 5.69
C TYR A 85 5.23 9.51 7.20
N ASN A 86 6.46 9.66 7.65
CA ASN A 86 6.78 9.44 9.05
C ASN A 86 7.28 10.69 9.80
N ILE A 87 7.79 11.71 9.08
CA ILE A 87 8.44 12.88 9.70
C ILE A 87 7.53 13.53 10.74
N GLU A 88 6.29 13.88 10.37
CA GLU A 88 5.39 14.61 11.25
C GLU A 88 4.97 13.77 12.47
N VAL A 89 4.83 12.45 12.29
CA VAL A 89 4.47 11.56 13.39
C VAL A 89 5.68 11.35 14.32
N GLU A 90 6.88 11.22 13.75
CA GLU A 90 8.12 11.19 14.52
C GLU A 90 8.31 12.49 15.34
N MET A 91 7.99 13.66 14.76
CA MET A 91 8.02 14.93 15.49
C MET A 91 7.19 14.92 16.77
N MET A 92 6.07 14.17 16.76
CA MET A 92 5.18 14.04 17.92
C MET A 92 5.65 12.96 18.91
N GLY A 93 6.75 12.26 18.63
CA GLY A 93 7.27 11.18 19.45
C GLY A 93 6.92 9.78 18.97
N GLY A 94 6.44 9.64 17.75
CA GLY A 94 6.23 8.33 17.12
C GLY A 94 7.54 7.53 17.07
N GLU A 95 7.47 6.25 17.43
CA GLU A 95 8.64 5.38 17.48
C GLU A 95 8.99 4.86 16.09
N MET A 96 10.28 4.94 15.73
CA MET A 96 10.76 4.55 14.40
C MET A 96 11.41 3.16 14.41
N THR A 97 11.14 2.40 13.36
CA THR A 97 11.90 1.17 13.02
C THR A 97 12.83 1.50 11.85
N TRP A 98 14.10 1.10 11.99
CA TRP A 98 15.18 1.41 11.04
C TRP A 98 15.60 0.18 10.27
N PHE A 99 15.96 0.37 9.00
CA PHE A 99 16.38 -0.70 8.07
C PHE A 99 17.71 -0.30 7.40
N ASP A 100 18.46 -1.29 6.94
CA ASP A 100 19.72 -1.06 6.22
C ASP A 100 19.47 -0.66 4.75
N ASP A 101 18.44 -1.22 4.13
CA ASP A 101 18.23 -1.16 2.66
C ASP A 101 16.94 -0.42 2.24
N MET A 102 16.29 0.27 3.17
CA MET A 102 15.05 0.98 2.86
C MET A 102 14.79 2.15 3.82
N ALA A 103 13.77 2.94 3.53
CA ALA A 103 13.33 4.04 4.39
C ALA A 103 12.86 3.51 5.75
N PRO A 104 13.07 4.26 6.84
CA PRO A 104 12.50 3.89 8.13
C PRO A 104 10.97 4.02 8.10
N ALA A 105 10.31 3.37 9.07
CA ALA A 105 8.86 3.42 9.17
C ALA A 105 8.41 3.57 10.63
N ILE A 106 7.23 4.17 10.83
CA ILE A 106 6.60 4.25 12.16
C ILE A 106 6.31 2.84 12.67
N ASN A 107 6.59 2.62 13.94
CA ASN A 107 6.25 1.37 14.63
C ASN A 107 4.77 1.40 15.04
N ASN A 108 3.92 0.84 14.21
CA ASN A 108 2.47 0.85 14.42
C ASN A 108 2.00 0.04 15.66
N THR A 109 2.90 -0.69 16.32
CA THR A 109 2.55 -1.37 17.58
C THR A 109 2.53 -0.40 18.78
N HIS A 110 3.09 0.80 18.61
CA HIS A 110 3.19 1.83 19.66
C HIS A 110 2.53 3.14 19.17
N VAL A 111 1.22 3.11 19.04
CA VAL A 111 0.46 4.29 18.58
C VAL A 111 0.45 5.39 19.64
N LEU A 112 0.35 6.64 19.18
CA LEU A 112 0.36 7.83 20.06
C LEU A 112 -0.98 8.03 20.79
N ILE A 113 -2.09 7.63 20.19
CA ILE A 113 -3.44 7.90 20.70
C ILE A 113 -4.23 6.59 20.75
N LYS A 114 -4.55 6.16 21.96
CA LYS A 114 -5.44 5.00 22.22
C LYS A 114 -6.81 5.46 22.72
N GLU A 115 -6.86 6.62 23.41
CA GLU A 115 -8.09 7.17 23.98
C GLU A 115 -8.02 8.71 23.97
N GLU A 116 -9.15 9.38 24.22
CA GLU A 116 -9.24 10.84 24.17
C GLU A 116 -8.27 11.53 25.14
N SER A 117 -8.00 10.90 26.29
CA SER A 117 -7.05 11.43 27.27
C SER A 117 -5.63 11.52 26.73
N ASP A 118 -5.25 10.68 25.74
CA ASP A 118 -3.91 10.71 25.16
C ASP A 118 -3.74 11.92 24.26
N LEU A 119 -4.76 12.26 23.47
CA LEU A 119 -4.72 13.47 22.65
C LEU A 119 -4.48 14.71 23.53
N ALA A 120 -5.11 14.77 24.69
CA ALA A 120 -4.94 15.89 25.61
C ALA A 120 -3.54 15.97 26.23
N LYS A 121 -2.77 14.87 26.22
CA LYS A 121 -1.38 14.82 26.72
C LYS A 121 -0.35 15.17 25.65
N LEU A 122 -0.71 15.06 24.38
CA LEU A 122 0.21 15.38 23.28
C LEU A 122 0.56 16.87 23.35
N LYS A 123 1.82 17.15 23.07
CA LYS A 123 2.33 18.52 22.99
C LYS A 123 2.66 18.83 21.54
N ALA A 124 2.29 20.02 21.10
CA ALA A 124 2.67 20.50 19.78
C ALA A 124 4.20 20.40 19.62
N PRO A 125 4.68 19.73 18.58
CA PRO A 125 6.12 19.62 18.36
C PRO A 125 6.72 20.95 17.92
N HIS A 126 8.00 21.14 18.19
CA HIS A 126 8.72 22.29 17.60
C HIS A 126 8.88 22.02 16.08
N PRO A 127 8.42 22.92 15.21
CA PRO A 127 8.31 22.62 13.77
C PRO A 127 9.61 22.25 13.06
N ILE A 128 10.78 22.61 13.61
CA ILE A 128 12.07 22.26 13.01
C ILE A 128 12.90 21.36 13.93
N ASN A 129 12.82 21.52 15.24
CA ASN A 129 13.74 20.85 16.18
C ASN A 129 13.19 19.54 16.76
N SER A 130 12.03 19.05 16.28
CA SER A 130 11.46 17.79 16.73
C SER A 130 11.69 16.69 15.68
N GLY A 131 12.01 15.49 16.13
CA GLY A 131 12.29 14.37 15.23
C GLY A 131 13.35 14.73 14.18
N ARG A 132 13.17 14.26 12.96
CA ARG A 132 14.06 14.55 11.82
C ARG A 132 13.65 15.81 11.02
N ALA A 133 12.80 16.69 11.54
CA ALA A 133 12.39 17.89 10.81
C ALA A 133 13.59 18.79 10.44
N GLN A 134 14.62 18.89 11.32
CA GLN A 134 15.85 19.62 11.00
C GLN A 134 16.58 19.00 9.80
N MET A 135 16.63 17.67 9.72
CA MET A 135 17.26 16.97 8.59
C MET A 135 16.54 17.32 7.28
N VAL A 136 15.22 17.41 7.28
CA VAL A 136 14.45 17.81 6.07
C VAL A 136 14.84 19.25 5.66
N HIS A 137 14.93 20.16 6.62
CA HIS A 137 15.38 21.53 6.38
C HIS A 137 16.79 21.53 5.74
N ASP A 138 17.70 20.73 6.28
CA ASP A 138 19.09 20.64 5.80
C ASP A 138 19.15 20.00 4.40
N ILE A 139 18.30 19.01 4.11
CA ILE A 139 18.15 18.43 2.76
C ILE A 139 17.78 19.52 1.74
N LEU A 140 16.74 20.30 2.05
CA LEU A 140 16.27 21.37 1.15
C LEU A 140 17.34 22.43 0.94
N HIS A 141 18.09 22.77 1.99
CA HIS A 141 19.19 23.74 1.93
C HIS A 141 20.36 23.21 1.08
N THR A 142 20.79 21.98 1.35
CA THR A 142 21.89 21.35 0.59
C THR A 142 21.52 21.23 -0.90
N TYR A 143 20.28 20.82 -1.20
CA TYR A 143 19.80 20.80 -2.59
C TYR A 143 19.89 22.19 -3.23
N GLN A 144 19.43 23.23 -2.53
CA GLN A 144 19.45 24.58 -3.06
C GLN A 144 20.88 25.04 -3.37
N GLU A 145 21.83 24.72 -2.50
CA GLU A 145 23.25 25.01 -2.74
C GLU A 145 23.79 24.27 -3.95
N MET A 146 23.57 22.95 -4.02
CA MET A 146 24.11 22.10 -5.09
C MET A 146 23.45 22.39 -6.45
N SER A 147 22.19 22.79 -6.44
CA SER A 147 21.42 23.07 -7.66
C SER A 147 21.59 24.48 -8.22
N GLY A 148 22.45 25.32 -7.58
CA GLY A 148 22.62 26.69 -8.00
C GLY A 148 21.39 27.56 -7.73
N GLY A 149 20.65 27.28 -6.66
CA GLY A 149 19.53 28.08 -6.19
C GLY A 149 18.13 27.57 -6.52
N LEU A 150 18.00 26.38 -7.11
CA LEU A 150 16.67 25.79 -7.31
C LEU A 150 16.10 25.32 -5.97
N SER A 151 14.77 25.37 -5.83
CA SER A 151 14.08 24.83 -4.66
C SER A 151 13.55 23.43 -4.99
N ALA A 152 13.91 22.44 -4.17
CA ALA A 152 13.26 21.12 -4.22
C ALA A 152 11.81 21.25 -3.74
N PRO A 153 10.90 20.37 -4.19
CA PRO A 153 9.56 20.34 -3.61
C PRO A 153 9.59 19.97 -2.11
N ILE A 154 8.82 20.68 -1.32
CA ILE A 154 8.57 20.32 0.09
C ILE A 154 7.60 19.15 0.10
N ARG A 155 8.02 18.02 0.65
CA ARG A 155 7.18 16.83 0.78
C ARG A 155 6.66 16.72 2.20
N PHE A 156 5.40 16.26 2.34
CA PHE A 156 4.73 16.16 3.64
C PHE A 156 3.75 15.00 3.64
N CYS A 157 3.46 14.51 4.85
CA CYS A 157 2.44 13.47 5.06
C CYS A 157 1.06 14.12 5.08
N ALA A 158 0.15 13.63 4.25
CA ALA A 158 -1.22 14.12 4.25
C ALA A 158 -1.99 13.64 5.49
N PRO A 159 -3.05 14.35 5.89
CA PRO A 159 -3.67 14.12 7.20
C PRO A 159 -4.16 12.71 7.46
N PHE A 160 -4.77 12.04 6.47
CA PHE A 160 -5.35 10.71 6.73
C PHE A 160 -4.27 9.67 7.05
N THR A 161 -3.19 9.65 6.26
CA THR A 161 -2.06 8.75 6.52
C THR A 161 -1.40 9.06 7.88
N ALA A 162 -1.16 10.33 8.18
CA ALA A 162 -0.55 10.71 9.46
C ALA A 162 -1.42 10.28 10.66
N VAL A 163 -2.72 10.56 10.61
CA VAL A 163 -3.65 10.19 11.68
C VAL A 163 -3.74 8.65 11.81
N SER A 164 -3.68 7.93 10.67
CA SER A 164 -3.61 6.46 10.70
C SER A 164 -2.39 5.96 11.48
N HIS A 165 -1.24 6.62 11.34
CA HIS A 165 -0.04 6.26 12.12
C HIS A 165 -0.16 6.68 13.60
N MET A 166 -0.89 7.76 13.90
CA MET A 166 -1.09 8.21 15.29
C MET A 166 -2.00 7.27 16.09
N VAL A 167 -3.00 6.66 15.45
CA VAL A 167 -4.09 5.90 16.09
C VAL A 167 -3.99 4.40 15.83
N GLY A 168 -3.42 4.01 14.69
CA GLY A 168 -3.53 2.68 14.10
C GLY A 168 -4.72 2.63 13.14
N PHE A 169 -4.51 2.08 11.95
CA PHE A 169 -5.51 2.13 10.87
C PHE A 169 -6.84 1.48 11.27
N GLU A 170 -6.79 0.24 11.78
CA GLU A 170 -8.01 -0.49 12.18
C GLU A 170 -8.79 0.30 13.23
N ARG A 171 -8.09 0.80 14.24
CA ARG A 171 -8.73 1.57 15.31
C ARG A 171 -9.31 2.89 14.78
N LEU A 172 -8.62 3.55 13.84
CA LEU A 172 -9.12 4.78 13.21
C LEU A 172 -10.45 4.51 12.48
N ILE A 173 -10.53 3.42 11.69
CA ILE A 173 -11.76 3.06 10.97
C ILE A 173 -12.91 2.81 11.96
N MET A 174 -12.66 2.10 13.05
CA MET A 174 -13.68 1.87 14.09
C MET A 174 -14.12 3.20 14.73
N LEU A 175 -13.16 4.06 15.08
CA LEU A 175 -13.46 5.36 15.71
C LEU A 175 -14.27 6.29 14.79
N ILE A 176 -14.04 6.24 13.48
CA ILE A 176 -14.81 7.03 12.50
C ILE A 176 -16.32 6.75 12.68
N ARG A 177 -16.69 5.51 12.97
CA ARG A 177 -18.08 5.13 13.21
C ARG A 177 -18.51 5.38 14.66
N GLU A 178 -17.68 4.98 15.63
CA GLU A 178 -18.01 5.01 17.07
C GLU A 178 -18.06 6.43 17.63
N ASP A 179 -17.07 7.26 17.28
CA ASP A 179 -16.93 8.62 17.79
C ASP A 179 -16.29 9.54 16.73
N PRO A 180 -17.02 9.85 15.65
CA PRO A 180 -16.47 10.73 14.60
C PRO A 180 -16.04 12.10 15.14
N LYS A 181 -16.67 12.59 16.22
CA LYS A 181 -16.29 13.86 16.84
C LYS A 181 -14.88 13.81 17.42
N PHE A 182 -14.52 12.71 18.04
CA PHE A 182 -13.16 12.52 18.54
C PHE A 182 -12.17 12.43 17.37
N VAL A 183 -12.53 11.71 16.31
CA VAL A 183 -11.70 11.62 15.11
C VAL A 183 -11.43 13.02 14.53
N HIS A 184 -12.47 13.86 14.40
CA HIS A 184 -12.30 15.25 13.95
C HIS A 184 -11.34 16.05 14.86
N LYS A 185 -11.33 15.80 16.18
CA LYS A 185 -10.38 16.45 17.09
C LYS A 185 -8.92 16.04 16.78
N ILE A 186 -8.71 14.75 16.46
CA ILE A 186 -7.36 14.24 16.13
C ILE A 186 -6.88 14.87 14.82
N PHE A 187 -7.71 14.86 13.77
CA PHE A 187 -7.37 15.49 12.49
C PHE A 187 -7.06 16.98 12.66
N LYS A 188 -7.92 17.67 13.41
CA LYS A 188 -7.72 19.09 13.68
C LYS A 188 -6.40 19.34 14.43
N TYR A 189 -6.08 18.52 15.44
CA TYR A 189 -4.82 18.61 16.17
C TYR A 189 -3.64 18.45 15.22
N TYR A 190 -3.66 17.40 14.37
CA TYR A 190 -2.59 17.16 13.41
C TYR A 190 -2.39 18.36 12.48
N VAL A 191 -3.47 18.87 11.92
CA VAL A 191 -3.41 20.01 10.98
C VAL A 191 -2.90 21.27 11.70
N ASP A 192 -3.55 21.67 12.80
CA ASP A 192 -3.33 22.96 13.43
C ASP A 192 -2.02 23.03 14.24
N GLU A 193 -1.66 21.95 14.90
CA GLU A 193 -0.53 21.95 15.85
C GLU A 193 0.74 21.31 15.27
N VAL A 194 0.63 20.55 14.19
CA VAL A 194 1.78 19.80 13.65
C VAL A 194 2.08 20.25 12.20
N SER A 195 1.21 19.91 11.25
CA SER A 195 1.53 20.04 9.83
C SER A 195 1.59 21.48 9.36
N VAL A 196 0.60 22.32 9.73
CA VAL A 196 0.59 23.75 9.33
C VAL A 196 1.78 24.51 9.93
N PRO A 197 2.10 24.41 11.22
CA PRO A 197 3.32 25.03 11.74
C PRO A 197 4.61 24.58 11.05
N TYR A 198 4.73 23.26 10.79
CA TYR A 198 5.87 22.68 10.09
C TYR A 198 6.02 23.25 8.67
N LEU A 199 4.94 23.21 7.88
CA LEU A 199 4.95 23.73 6.51
C LEU A 199 5.25 25.24 6.48
N ASN A 200 4.70 26.02 7.42
CA ASN A 200 4.94 27.46 7.50
C ASN A 200 6.42 27.78 7.75
N GLU A 201 7.10 27.00 8.58
CA GLU A 201 8.55 27.22 8.79
C GLU A 201 9.34 26.88 7.52
N LEU A 202 8.97 25.78 6.82
CA LEU A 202 9.63 25.45 5.56
C LEU A 202 9.35 26.52 4.48
N PHE A 203 8.12 27.04 4.37
CA PHE A 203 7.82 28.12 3.41
C PHE A 203 8.57 29.42 3.71
N LYS A 204 8.82 29.74 4.98
CA LYS A 204 9.67 30.91 5.34
C LYS A 204 11.11 30.73 4.84
N ALA A 205 11.64 29.50 5.01
CA ALA A 205 13.01 29.20 4.59
C ALA A 205 13.13 29.04 3.06
N PHE A 206 12.10 28.45 2.41
CA PHE A 206 12.11 28.11 0.99
C PHE A 206 10.86 28.65 0.28
N PRO A 207 10.75 29.99 0.11
CA PRO A 207 9.51 30.62 -0.36
C PRO A 207 9.13 30.31 -1.81
N ASN A 208 10.05 29.75 -2.60
CA ASN A 208 9.79 29.37 -4.00
C ASN A 208 9.49 27.88 -4.16
N ALA A 209 9.51 27.11 -3.07
CA ALA A 209 9.25 25.68 -3.13
C ALA A 209 7.76 25.38 -3.37
N LYS A 210 7.49 24.39 -4.20
CA LYS A 210 6.15 23.78 -4.33
C LYS A 210 6.00 22.71 -3.25
N THR A 211 4.80 22.19 -3.08
CA THR A 211 4.61 21.03 -2.22
C THR A 211 4.22 19.79 -3.02
N ILE A 212 4.51 18.64 -2.45
CA ILE A 212 3.99 17.34 -2.88
C ILE A 212 3.55 16.59 -1.62
N GLY A 213 2.26 16.55 -1.39
CA GLY A 213 1.69 15.78 -0.29
C GLY A 213 1.40 14.34 -0.73
N SER A 214 1.60 13.42 0.18
CA SER A 214 1.37 11.98 -0.06
C SER A 214 0.35 11.44 0.92
N ASP A 215 -0.70 10.78 0.41
CA ASP A 215 -1.77 10.19 1.24
C ASP A 215 -1.98 8.71 0.88
N ALA A 216 -1.03 7.88 1.24
CA ALA A 216 -1.06 6.46 0.89
C ALA A 216 -2.27 5.73 1.49
N ILE A 217 -2.54 5.94 2.78
CA ILE A 217 -3.66 5.31 3.49
C ILE A 217 -5.00 5.99 3.16
N GLY A 218 -4.96 7.27 2.81
CA GLY A 218 -6.13 8.04 2.37
C GLY A 218 -6.54 7.75 0.92
N SER A 219 -6.18 6.60 0.39
CA SER A 219 -6.42 6.20 -1.01
C SER A 219 -7.61 5.26 -1.12
N LEU A 220 -8.31 5.29 -2.25
CA LEU A 220 -9.40 4.33 -2.52
C LEU A 220 -8.84 2.89 -2.48
N GLY A 221 -9.66 1.99 -1.98
CA GLY A 221 -9.23 0.63 -1.66
C GLY A 221 -8.99 0.45 -0.17
N PHE A 222 -8.36 1.44 0.48
CA PHE A 222 -8.25 1.49 1.95
C PHE A 222 -9.45 2.18 2.59
N ILE A 223 -10.00 3.23 1.95
CA ILE A 223 -11.13 3.99 2.49
C ILE A 223 -12.20 4.20 1.42
N SER A 224 -13.43 4.42 1.88
CA SER A 224 -14.57 4.73 1.00
C SER A 224 -14.59 6.21 0.62
N TYR A 225 -15.41 6.56 -0.37
CA TYR A 225 -15.64 7.96 -0.75
C TYR A 225 -16.14 8.80 0.41
N ASP A 226 -17.05 8.27 1.25
CA ASP A 226 -17.60 9.01 2.39
C ASP A 226 -16.49 9.39 3.38
N ILE A 227 -15.58 8.45 3.65
CA ILE A 227 -14.43 8.72 4.53
C ILE A 227 -13.48 9.73 3.87
N LEU A 228 -13.21 9.57 2.58
CA LEU A 228 -12.35 10.49 1.82
C LEU A 228 -12.92 11.93 1.86
N ASP A 229 -14.24 12.06 1.61
CA ASP A 229 -14.93 13.34 1.53
C ASP A 229 -15.11 14.02 2.90
N GLU A 230 -15.16 13.25 4.00
CA GLU A 230 -15.31 13.80 5.35
C GLU A 230 -13.99 13.95 6.10
N PHE A 231 -13.06 12.99 5.98
CA PHE A 231 -11.87 12.90 6.85
C PHE A 231 -10.54 13.13 6.15
N SER A 232 -10.45 13.18 4.81
CA SER A 232 -9.20 13.49 4.12
C SER A 232 -9.26 14.88 3.44
N ILE A 233 -10.08 15.01 2.41
CA ILE A 233 -10.14 16.23 1.57
C ILE A 233 -10.32 17.51 2.40
N PRO A 234 -11.28 17.61 3.34
CA PRO A 234 -11.48 18.86 4.07
C PRO A 234 -10.27 19.30 4.89
N TYR A 235 -9.51 18.35 5.42
CA TYR A 235 -8.31 18.66 6.20
C TYR A 235 -7.14 19.08 5.32
N ILE A 236 -7.00 18.53 4.11
CA ILE A 236 -6.02 19.02 3.12
C ILE A 236 -6.36 20.47 2.72
N LEU A 237 -7.65 20.73 2.46
CA LEU A 237 -8.11 22.09 2.11
C LEU A 237 -7.89 23.07 3.27
N SER A 238 -8.11 22.62 4.50
CA SER A 238 -7.83 23.42 5.71
C SER A 238 -6.34 23.78 5.83
N MET A 239 -5.44 22.82 5.55
CA MET A 239 -4.00 23.08 5.51
C MET A 239 -3.66 24.17 4.47
N LYS A 240 -4.23 24.04 3.28
CA LYS A 240 -4.04 25.02 2.20
C LYS A 240 -4.51 26.41 2.60
N GLU A 241 -5.69 26.51 3.21
CA GLU A 241 -6.24 27.79 3.69
C GLU A 241 -5.37 28.41 4.79
N GLN A 242 -4.95 27.60 5.78
CA GLN A 242 -4.20 28.10 6.94
C GLN A 242 -2.79 28.52 6.59
N THR A 243 -2.11 27.81 5.67
CA THR A 243 -0.76 28.17 5.25
C THR A 243 -0.76 29.33 4.25
N GLY A 244 -1.83 29.51 3.48
CA GLY A 244 -1.87 30.43 2.35
C GLY A 244 -0.87 30.05 1.25
N GLY A 245 -0.25 28.88 1.35
CA GLY A 245 0.81 28.41 0.47
C GLY A 245 0.34 27.41 -0.58
N PRO A 246 1.26 26.91 -1.38
CA PRO A 246 0.93 25.98 -2.46
C PRO A 246 0.80 24.54 -1.97
N VAL A 247 -0.10 24.28 -1.02
CA VAL A 247 -0.32 22.92 -0.49
C VAL A 247 -1.14 22.11 -1.49
N GLU A 248 -0.52 21.05 -2.02
CA GLU A 248 -1.15 20.11 -2.94
C GLU A 248 -0.84 18.67 -2.51
N VAL A 249 -1.83 17.79 -2.60
CA VAL A 249 -1.67 16.35 -2.40
C VAL A 249 -1.92 15.68 -3.74
N ASP A 250 -0.86 15.22 -4.39
CA ASP A 250 -0.94 14.64 -5.74
C ASP A 250 -0.53 13.16 -5.77
N SER A 251 -0.01 12.65 -4.66
CA SER A 251 0.44 11.26 -4.57
C SER A 251 -0.64 10.42 -3.88
N TRP A 252 -1.69 10.14 -4.64
CA TRP A 252 -2.78 9.21 -4.32
C TRP A 252 -2.82 8.10 -5.35
N TRP A 253 -3.32 6.95 -4.96
CA TRP A 253 -3.53 5.77 -5.80
C TRP A 253 -4.89 5.16 -5.50
N GLY A 254 -5.21 4.04 -6.13
CA GLY A 254 -6.50 3.40 -5.97
C GLY A 254 -7.54 3.85 -6.99
N ASP A 255 -7.11 4.54 -8.06
CA ASP A 255 -8.02 4.95 -9.14
C ASP A 255 -8.78 3.75 -9.73
N SER A 256 -8.14 2.59 -9.77
CA SER A 256 -8.74 1.37 -10.32
C SER A 256 -9.83 0.77 -9.43
N PHE A 257 -9.95 1.21 -8.18
CA PHE A 257 -11.05 0.82 -7.30
C PHE A 257 -12.29 1.70 -7.47
N ALA A 258 -12.17 2.82 -8.20
CA ALA A 258 -13.31 3.69 -8.46
C ALA A 258 -14.26 3.03 -9.48
N LYS A 259 -15.57 3.05 -9.20
CA LYS A 259 -16.57 2.57 -10.17
C LYS A 259 -16.55 3.42 -11.46
N ASP A 260 -16.28 4.70 -11.30
CA ASP A 260 -16.04 5.64 -12.39
C ASP A 260 -14.78 6.44 -12.05
N PRO A 261 -13.67 6.20 -12.71
CA PRO A 261 -12.44 6.98 -12.45
C PRO A 261 -12.61 8.50 -12.56
N UNK A 262 -13.39 8.97 -13.17
CA UNK A 262 -13.69 10.26 -13.32
C UNK A 262 -14.08 10.94 -12.15
N ASP A 263 -14.93 10.17 -11.38
CA ASP A 263 -15.30 10.74 -10.07
C ASP A 263 -14.09 10.95 -9.14
N PHE A 264 -13.15 10.03 -9.18
CA PHE A 264 -11.95 10.16 -8.36
C PHE A 264 -11.02 11.26 -8.87
N PHE A 265 -10.91 11.43 -10.18
CA PHE A 265 -10.13 12.52 -10.77
C PHE A 265 -10.66 13.88 -10.30
N GLU A 266 -11.99 14.05 -10.20
CA GLU A 266 -12.59 15.28 -9.71
C GLU A 266 -12.17 15.55 -8.25
N ARG A 267 -12.12 14.50 -7.42
CA ARG A 267 -11.66 14.63 -6.02
C ARG A 267 -10.18 14.98 -5.96
N LYS A 268 -9.33 14.33 -6.76
CA LYS A 268 -7.90 14.67 -6.87
C LYS A 268 -7.72 16.16 -7.20
N ARG A 269 -8.54 16.69 -8.12
CA ARG A 269 -8.48 18.10 -8.52
C ARG A 269 -8.83 19.08 -7.40
N LEU A 270 -9.61 18.70 -6.42
CA LEU A 270 -9.89 19.58 -5.28
C LEU A 270 -8.59 19.91 -4.52
N VAL A 271 -7.70 18.94 -4.39
CA VAL A 271 -6.49 19.06 -3.58
C VAL A 271 -5.20 19.21 -4.39
N ALA A 272 -5.24 18.92 -5.69
CA ALA A 272 -4.14 19.13 -6.64
C ALA A 272 -4.71 19.59 -7.99
N PRO A 273 -5.16 20.86 -8.10
CA PRO A 273 -5.92 21.32 -9.26
C PRO A 273 -5.10 21.57 -10.52
N ASN A 274 -3.76 21.52 -10.44
CA ASN A 274 -2.90 22.03 -11.49
C ASN A 274 -2.38 20.97 -12.45
N HIS A 275 -2.66 19.68 -12.21
CA HIS A 275 -2.25 18.57 -13.08
C HIS A 275 -3.02 17.31 -12.72
N ILE A 276 -2.91 16.30 -13.57
CA ILE A 276 -3.35 14.92 -13.26
C ILE A 276 -2.11 14.03 -13.24
N LYS A 277 -1.97 13.26 -12.19
CA LYS A 277 -0.92 12.25 -12.05
C LYS A 277 -1.58 10.88 -11.94
N MET A 278 -1.19 9.99 -12.82
CA MET A 278 -1.64 8.60 -12.86
C MET A 278 -0.44 7.69 -12.82
N GLN A 279 -0.50 6.63 -12.05
CA GLN A 279 0.64 5.71 -11.91
C GLN A 279 0.18 4.25 -11.85
N ASP A 280 1.10 3.35 -12.16
CA ASP A 280 0.84 1.92 -12.03
C ASP A 280 0.67 1.53 -10.54
N PRO A 281 -0.14 0.51 -10.27
CA PRO A 281 -0.86 -0.35 -11.22
C PRO A 281 -2.18 0.24 -11.74
N ASP A 282 -2.65 1.36 -11.22
CA ASP A 282 -3.92 1.96 -11.63
C ASP A 282 -3.92 2.33 -13.12
N LEU A 283 -2.81 2.91 -13.59
CA LEU A 283 -2.73 3.42 -14.96
C LEU A 283 -2.96 2.33 -16.01
N TYR A 284 -2.34 1.16 -15.86
CA TYR A 284 -2.55 0.11 -16.84
C TYR A 284 -3.89 -0.63 -16.67
N LYS A 285 -4.54 -0.55 -15.52
CA LYS A 285 -5.90 -1.10 -15.31
C LYS A 285 -6.98 -0.19 -15.92
N ILE A 286 -6.83 1.13 -15.75
CA ILE A 286 -7.80 2.14 -16.23
C ILE A 286 -7.56 2.46 -17.72
N GLY A 287 -6.30 2.58 -18.11
CA GLY A 287 -5.88 2.87 -19.46
C GLY A 287 -5.32 4.28 -19.66
N THR A 288 -4.24 4.33 -20.41
CA THR A 288 -3.50 5.55 -20.70
C THR A 288 -4.34 6.55 -21.52
N VAL A 289 -5.19 6.04 -22.44
CA VAL A 289 -6.00 6.86 -23.33
C VAL A 289 -7.04 7.68 -22.56
N MET A 290 -7.79 7.03 -21.63
CA MET A 290 -8.78 7.73 -20.81
C MET A 290 -8.14 8.87 -20.02
N SER A 291 -6.99 8.61 -19.41
CA SER A 291 -6.27 9.61 -18.61
C SER A 291 -5.83 10.80 -19.47
N ARG A 292 -5.35 10.55 -20.71
CA ARG A 292 -4.97 11.60 -21.65
C ARG A 292 -6.19 12.42 -22.11
N GLU A 293 -7.29 11.75 -22.40
CA GLU A 293 -8.54 12.42 -22.80
C GLU A 293 -9.05 13.34 -21.70
N TYR A 294 -9.11 12.84 -20.47
CA TYR A 294 -9.53 13.64 -19.31
C TYR A 294 -8.63 14.87 -19.13
N ALA A 295 -7.32 14.68 -19.15
CA ALA A 295 -6.38 15.80 -19.00
C ALA A 295 -6.53 16.83 -20.13
N THR A 296 -6.81 16.39 -21.36
CA THR A 296 -7.04 17.26 -22.52
C THR A 296 -8.33 18.07 -22.33
N GLU A 297 -9.42 17.40 -21.97
CA GLU A 297 -10.72 18.05 -21.76
C GLU A 297 -10.65 19.17 -20.73
N HIS A 298 -9.86 18.94 -19.66
CA HIS A 298 -9.74 19.90 -18.56
C HIS A 298 -8.53 20.85 -18.70
N ASN A 299 -7.81 20.79 -19.84
CA ASN A 299 -6.63 21.64 -20.11
C ASN A 299 -5.55 21.48 -19.03
N LEU A 300 -5.30 20.25 -18.57
CA LEU A 300 -4.37 19.94 -17.48
C LEU A 300 -3.10 19.28 -18.01
N PRO A 301 -1.92 19.61 -17.45
CA PRO A 301 -0.74 18.79 -17.61
C PRO A 301 -0.98 17.37 -17.07
N LEU A 302 -0.27 16.40 -17.65
CA LEU A 302 -0.43 14.98 -17.32
C LEU A 302 0.92 14.37 -16.94
N ILE A 303 0.92 13.57 -15.90
CA ILE A 303 2.09 12.78 -15.48
C ILE A 303 1.67 11.30 -15.50
N PHE A 304 2.44 10.49 -16.23
CA PHE A 304 2.29 9.03 -16.16
C PHE A 304 3.43 8.43 -15.34
N GLY A 305 3.06 7.60 -14.37
CA GLY A 305 4.01 6.92 -13.49
C GLY A 305 4.18 5.44 -13.85
N VAL A 306 5.41 5.06 -14.23
CA VAL A 306 5.79 3.68 -14.50
C VAL A 306 6.07 2.97 -13.19
N GLY A 307 5.47 1.80 -13.00
CA GLY A 307 5.62 1.02 -11.78
C GLY A 307 7.01 0.42 -11.59
N ASN A 308 7.36 0.22 -10.33
CA ASN A 308 8.64 -0.43 -9.99
C ASN A 308 8.71 -1.89 -10.49
N ASP A 309 7.59 -2.58 -10.58
CA ASP A 309 7.51 -3.95 -11.12
C ASP A 309 8.12 -4.05 -12.52
N VAL A 310 7.78 -3.10 -13.39
CA VAL A 310 8.36 -3.03 -14.75
C VAL A 310 9.87 -2.83 -14.69
N CYS A 311 10.33 -1.91 -13.83
CA CYS A 311 11.75 -1.60 -13.69
C CYS A 311 12.53 -2.74 -13.00
N HIS A 312 11.89 -3.48 -12.09
CA HIS A 312 12.53 -4.54 -11.32
C HIS A 312 12.58 -5.86 -12.09
N GLU A 313 11.45 -6.28 -12.66
CA GLU A 313 11.29 -7.62 -13.26
C GLU A 313 11.18 -7.62 -14.79
N GLY A 314 10.92 -6.47 -15.40
CA GLY A 314 10.67 -6.38 -16.84
C GLY A 314 11.90 -6.78 -17.67
N SER A 315 11.65 -7.51 -18.75
CA SER A 315 12.66 -7.71 -19.79
C SER A 315 12.92 -6.38 -20.52
N ARG A 316 14.00 -6.31 -21.27
CA ARG A 316 14.28 -5.15 -22.14
C ARG A 316 13.06 -4.78 -22.99
N GLU A 317 12.43 -5.79 -23.62
CA GLU A 317 11.24 -5.58 -24.46
C GLU A 317 10.07 -5.01 -23.66
N ASP A 318 9.81 -5.55 -22.47
CA ASP A 318 8.72 -5.08 -21.60
C ASP A 318 8.92 -3.62 -21.19
N ILE A 319 10.13 -3.28 -20.75
CA ILE A 319 10.48 -1.90 -20.37
C ILE A 319 10.24 -0.94 -21.55
N TYR A 320 10.74 -1.28 -22.73
CA TYR A 320 10.56 -0.46 -23.93
C TYR A 320 9.08 -0.29 -24.29
N LYS A 321 8.30 -1.37 -24.25
CA LYS A 321 6.86 -1.32 -24.56
C LYS A 321 6.12 -0.36 -23.64
N VAL A 322 6.32 -0.49 -22.33
CA VAL A 322 5.63 0.36 -21.35
C VAL A 322 6.07 1.82 -21.48
N ILE A 323 7.38 2.07 -21.52
CA ILE A 323 7.92 3.43 -21.63
C ILE A 323 7.41 4.10 -22.92
N HIS A 324 7.50 3.40 -24.07
CA HIS A 324 7.08 3.97 -25.34
C HIS A 324 5.57 4.18 -25.43
N GLU A 325 4.75 3.27 -24.87
CA GLU A 325 3.29 3.50 -24.82
C GLU A 325 2.98 4.75 -24.00
N TYR A 326 3.55 4.84 -22.79
CA TYR A 326 3.25 5.97 -21.90
C TYR A 326 3.69 7.29 -22.53
N MET A 327 4.85 7.32 -23.17
CA MET A 327 5.33 8.52 -23.85
C MET A 327 4.50 8.84 -25.10
N GLU A 328 4.10 7.83 -25.88
CA GLU A 328 3.30 8.03 -27.11
C GLU A 328 1.91 8.56 -26.77
N VAL A 329 1.19 7.91 -25.86
CA VAL A 329 -0.15 8.35 -25.47
C VAL A 329 -0.08 9.67 -24.69
N GLY A 330 0.82 9.77 -23.70
CA GLY A 330 0.97 10.95 -22.87
C GLY A 330 1.33 12.21 -23.68
N SER A 331 2.13 12.06 -24.74
CA SER A 331 2.50 13.19 -25.60
C SER A 331 1.58 13.38 -26.81
N SER A 332 0.44 12.69 -26.85
CA SER A 332 -0.49 12.79 -27.99
C SER A 332 -1.47 13.95 -27.85
N GLY A 333 -2.09 14.32 -29.00
CA GLY A 333 -3.17 15.30 -29.04
C GLY A 333 -2.73 16.75 -28.78
N PRO A 334 -3.71 17.66 -28.66
CA PRO A 334 -3.42 19.09 -28.57
C PRO A 334 -2.73 19.51 -27.27
N MET A 335 -2.75 18.67 -26.26
CA MET A 335 -2.09 18.91 -24.96
C MET A 335 -0.85 18.03 -24.77
N GLY A 336 -0.38 17.38 -25.84
CA GLY A 336 0.74 16.44 -25.75
C GLY A 336 2.05 17.07 -25.25
N ASN A 337 2.24 18.36 -25.47
CA ASN A 337 3.42 19.06 -24.95
C ASN A 337 3.33 19.38 -23.44
N LYS A 338 2.18 19.11 -22.80
CA LYS A 338 2.01 19.22 -21.34
C LYS A 338 2.01 17.83 -20.70
N PHE A 339 3.15 17.16 -20.83
CA PHE A 339 3.30 15.79 -20.38
C PHE A 339 4.69 15.55 -19.77
N ALA A 340 4.73 14.76 -18.70
CA ALA A 340 5.96 14.30 -18.08
C ALA A 340 5.82 12.82 -17.69
N LEU A 341 6.95 12.12 -17.65
CA LEU A 341 7.02 10.74 -17.19
C LEU A 341 7.59 10.72 -15.76
N TYR A 342 7.20 9.70 -15.00
CA TYR A 342 7.64 9.50 -13.62
C TYR A 342 7.95 8.02 -13.38
N LEU A 343 9.07 7.72 -12.75
CA LEU A 343 9.36 6.35 -12.31
C LEU A 343 9.00 6.23 -10.83
N CYS A 344 8.06 5.33 -10.54
CA CYS A 344 7.55 5.15 -9.18
C CYS A 344 8.48 4.27 -8.36
N SER A 345 9.09 4.82 -7.33
CA SER A 345 9.73 4.08 -6.22
C SER A 345 10.73 2.99 -6.66
N LEU A 346 11.80 3.37 -7.34
CA LEU A 346 12.89 2.43 -7.61
C LEU A 346 13.46 1.91 -6.27
N SER A 347 13.42 0.60 -6.09
CA SER A 347 13.84 -0.06 -4.85
C SER A 347 15.35 -0.33 -4.81
N ALA A 348 15.87 -0.64 -3.63
CA ALA A 348 17.25 -1.06 -3.45
C ALA A 348 17.62 -2.29 -4.30
N GLN A 349 16.64 -3.16 -4.58
CA GLN A 349 16.85 -4.38 -5.35
C GLN A 349 16.60 -4.20 -6.85
N THR A 350 16.21 -3.00 -7.31
CA THR A 350 16.02 -2.76 -8.76
C THR A 350 17.34 -2.96 -9.51
N PRO A 351 17.40 -3.84 -10.52
CA PRO A 351 18.66 -4.09 -11.22
C PRO A 351 19.18 -2.82 -11.90
N PRO A 352 20.42 -2.40 -11.63
CA PRO A 352 20.99 -1.21 -12.29
C PRO A 352 20.93 -1.26 -13.82
N GLU A 353 21.06 -2.45 -14.40
CA GLU A 353 20.94 -2.63 -15.85
C GLU A 353 19.53 -2.27 -16.36
N ASN A 354 18.47 -2.63 -15.62
CA ASN A 354 17.11 -2.27 -16.00
C ASN A 354 16.90 -0.75 -15.94
N VAL A 355 17.49 -0.07 -14.94
CA VAL A 355 17.44 1.40 -14.89
C VAL A 355 18.13 2.01 -16.13
N ARG A 356 19.26 1.44 -16.58
CA ARG A 356 19.92 1.89 -17.81
C ARG A 356 19.04 1.66 -19.04
N ILE A 357 18.33 0.52 -19.10
CA ILE A 357 17.37 0.23 -20.19
C ILE A 357 16.21 1.23 -20.18
N VAL A 358 15.69 1.61 -19.02
CA VAL A 358 14.64 2.64 -18.91
C VAL A 358 15.13 3.97 -19.49
N VAL A 359 16.31 4.42 -19.08
CA VAL A 359 16.89 5.69 -19.57
C VAL A 359 17.14 5.62 -21.09
N GLU A 360 17.62 4.48 -21.58
CA GLU A 360 17.81 4.25 -23.02
C GLU A 360 16.47 4.33 -23.77
N ALA A 361 15.44 3.64 -23.28
CA ALA A 361 14.11 3.64 -23.92
C ALA A 361 13.52 5.05 -24.00
N ILE A 362 13.64 5.85 -22.92
CA ILE A 362 13.18 7.24 -22.91
C ILE A 362 13.95 8.06 -23.99
N ASN A 363 15.26 7.92 -24.04
CA ASN A 363 16.10 8.67 -24.96
C ASN A 363 15.91 8.24 -26.43
N ASP A 364 15.68 6.97 -26.68
CA ASP A 364 15.37 6.47 -28.02
C ASP A 364 14.01 7.01 -28.50
N PHE A 365 13.01 7.00 -27.64
CA PHE A 365 11.72 7.61 -27.96
C PHE A 365 11.90 9.09 -28.38
N ARG A 366 12.65 9.86 -27.60
CA ARG A 366 12.92 11.29 -27.89
C ARG A 366 13.62 11.51 -29.24
N LYS A 367 14.47 10.56 -29.66
CA LYS A 367 15.19 10.60 -30.96
C LYS A 367 14.31 10.11 -32.13
N GLY A 368 13.13 9.55 -31.82
CA GLY A 368 12.25 8.93 -32.84
C GLY A 368 12.62 7.49 -33.17
N ASP A 369 13.51 6.88 -32.39
CA ASP A 369 13.87 5.47 -32.55
C ASP A 369 12.87 4.61 -31.78
N ARG A 370 12.14 3.77 -32.51
CA ARG A 370 11.02 2.99 -31.98
C ARG A 370 11.18 1.49 -32.30
N PRO A 371 12.18 0.83 -31.71
CA PRO A 371 12.48 -0.58 -32.06
C PRO A 371 11.33 -1.55 -31.83
N TYR A 372 10.39 -1.19 -30.97
CA TYR A 372 9.24 -2.03 -30.64
C TYR A 372 7.89 -1.40 -31.05
N ALA A 373 7.87 -0.43 -31.96
CA ALA A 373 6.66 0.29 -32.33
C ALA A 373 5.50 -0.61 -32.78
N GLY A 374 5.80 -1.72 -33.46
CA GLY A 374 4.79 -2.69 -33.90
C GLY A 374 4.21 -3.57 -32.78
N LEU A 375 4.77 -3.48 -31.58
CA LEU A 375 4.37 -4.27 -30.43
C LEU A 375 3.77 -3.43 -29.31
N VAL A 376 3.80 -2.10 -29.46
CA VAL A 376 3.22 -1.18 -28.48
C VAL A 376 1.69 -1.24 -28.59
N GLU A 377 1.04 -1.57 -27.50
CA GLU A 377 -0.42 -1.59 -27.38
C GLU A 377 -0.86 -0.33 -26.62
N THR A 378 -1.97 0.26 -27.05
CA THR A 378 -2.52 1.44 -26.38
C THR A 378 -3.88 1.11 -25.77
N GLY A 379 -4.18 1.75 -24.65
CA GLY A 379 -5.45 1.58 -23.94
C GLY A 379 -5.31 0.78 -22.65
N VAL A 380 -6.39 0.14 -22.25
CA VAL A 380 -6.40 -0.68 -21.04
C VAL A 380 -5.47 -1.87 -21.23
N ARG A 381 -4.56 -2.03 -20.30
CA ARG A 381 -3.56 -3.07 -20.37
C ARG A 381 -3.43 -3.73 -19.01
N LEU A 382 -3.60 -5.03 -18.97
CA LEU A 382 -3.15 -5.80 -17.82
C LEU A 382 -1.67 -6.11 -18.06
N TRP A 383 -0.82 -5.50 -17.28
CA TRP A 383 0.63 -5.76 -17.31
C TRP A 383 0.84 -7.25 -17.02
N LYS A 384 1.52 -7.90 -17.95
CA LYS A 384 1.49 -9.36 -18.05
C LYS A 384 0.03 -9.81 -18.10
N ASP A 385 -0.48 -10.19 -19.23
CA ASP A 385 -1.84 -10.73 -19.37
C ASP A 385 -2.08 -11.83 -18.32
N ASN A 386 -2.06 -11.43 -17.07
CA ASN A 386 -2.62 -12.09 -15.92
C ASN A 386 -4.14 -11.89 -15.97
N SER A 387 -4.72 -11.91 -17.20
CA SER A 387 -6.01 -12.51 -17.28
C SER A 387 -5.77 -13.89 -16.66
N ALA A 388 -5.85 -13.96 -15.34
CA ALA A 388 -6.30 -15.20 -14.74
C ALA A 388 -7.35 -15.67 -15.72
N LYS A 389 -7.04 -16.65 -16.55
CA LYS A 389 -8.06 -17.38 -17.30
C LYS A 389 -9.17 -17.45 -16.30
N PRO A 390 -10.36 -16.83 -16.55
CA PRO A 390 -11.42 -16.84 -15.55
C PRO A 390 -11.35 -18.27 -15.05
N LEU A 391 -11.04 -18.44 -13.78
CA LEU A 391 -10.84 -19.77 -13.20
C LEU A 391 -11.86 -20.60 -13.96
N GLU A 392 -11.39 -21.39 -14.96
CA GLU A 392 -12.33 -22.10 -15.83
C GLU A 392 -13.38 -22.50 -14.86
N GLU A 393 -14.64 -22.04 -15.06
CA GLU A 393 -15.70 -22.51 -14.20
C GLU A 393 -15.47 -24.00 -14.20
N THR A 394 -14.59 -24.43 -13.34
CA THR A 394 -14.52 -25.83 -12.97
C THR A 394 -15.91 -25.95 -12.47
N LYS A 395 -16.81 -26.38 -13.39
CA LYS A 395 -18.12 -26.80 -13.02
C LYS A 395 -17.86 -27.44 -11.68
N ILE A 396 -18.27 -26.73 -10.63
CA ILE A 396 -18.28 -27.32 -9.32
C ILE A 396 -19.11 -28.57 -9.58
N VAL A 397 -18.41 -29.64 -9.92
CA VAL A 397 -19.07 -30.93 -9.76
C VAL A 397 -19.40 -30.88 -8.29
N PRO A 398 -20.66 -30.82 -7.90
CA PRO A 398 -21.00 -30.87 -6.50
C PRO A 398 -20.32 -32.15 -6.05
N GLY A 399 -19.14 -31.99 -5.40
CA GLY A 399 -18.49 -33.10 -4.74
C GLY A 399 -19.56 -33.65 -3.85
N ALA A 400 -19.74 -34.97 -3.90
CA ALA A 400 -20.75 -35.62 -3.11
C ALA A 400 -20.78 -34.94 -1.75
N ALA A 401 -21.85 -34.19 -1.53
CA ALA A 401 -22.06 -33.52 -0.26
C ALA A 401 -22.00 -34.63 0.78
N VAL A 402 -20.98 -34.57 1.62
CA VAL A 402 -21.08 -35.30 2.89
C VAL A 402 -22.09 -34.46 3.67
N SER A 403 -23.35 -34.76 3.44
CA SER A 403 -24.47 -34.11 4.08
C SER A 403 -24.68 -34.75 5.45
N ASP A 404 -23.80 -34.38 6.38
CA ASP A 404 -24.12 -34.51 7.80
C ASP A 404 -24.24 -33.10 8.42
N THR A 405 -24.83 -32.15 7.69
CA THR A 405 -25.36 -30.93 8.32
C THR A 405 -26.63 -31.38 9.06
N PRO A 406 -26.66 -31.22 10.38
CA PRO A 406 -27.92 -31.47 11.10
C PRO A 406 -29.00 -30.56 10.51
N GLU A 407 -30.19 -31.09 10.26
CA GLU A 407 -31.35 -30.29 9.85
C GLU A 407 -31.52 -29.18 10.88
N ILE A 408 -31.41 -27.91 10.44
CA ILE A 408 -31.61 -26.77 11.33
C ILE A 408 -33.09 -26.73 11.69
N ASP A 409 -33.35 -26.78 12.99
CA ASP A 409 -34.72 -26.63 13.52
C ASP A 409 -35.27 -25.26 13.07
N ASP A 410 -36.44 -25.26 12.45
CA ASP A 410 -37.10 -24.01 11.96
C ASP A 410 -37.30 -22.99 13.08
N ASN A 411 -37.31 -23.37 14.34
CA ASN A 411 -37.42 -22.47 15.48
C ASN A 411 -36.11 -21.70 15.75
N ILE A 412 -34.96 -22.24 15.33
CA ILE A 412 -33.62 -21.64 15.55
C ILE A 412 -33.22 -20.74 14.38
N ARG A 413 -33.74 -21.02 13.18
CA ARG A 413 -33.40 -20.30 11.96
C ARG A 413 -33.52 -18.77 12.10
N PRO A 414 -34.62 -18.20 12.66
CA PRO A 414 -34.71 -16.74 12.81
C PRO A 414 -33.59 -16.15 13.67
N LEU A 415 -33.14 -16.90 14.68
CA LEU A 415 -32.06 -16.45 15.57
C LEU A 415 -30.71 -16.43 14.84
N LEU A 416 -30.45 -17.45 14.00
CA LEU A 416 -29.23 -17.50 13.18
C LEU A 416 -29.24 -16.39 12.10
N ASP A 417 -30.41 -16.15 11.48
CA ASP A 417 -30.56 -15.09 10.49
C ASP A 417 -30.35 -13.71 11.13
N GLU A 418 -30.84 -13.49 12.37
CA GLU A 418 -30.62 -12.24 13.10
C GLU A 418 -29.15 -12.04 13.46
N MET A 419 -28.41 -13.10 13.81
CA MET A 419 -26.94 -13.03 14.02
C MET A 419 -26.22 -12.66 12.72
N TYR A 420 -26.62 -13.28 11.62
CA TYR A 420 -26.10 -12.99 10.29
C TYR A 420 -26.30 -11.50 9.94
N ASP A 421 -27.54 -11.00 10.14
CA ASP A 421 -27.85 -9.60 9.88
C ASP A 421 -27.05 -8.65 10.79
N ALA A 422 -26.89 -9.00 12.09
CA ALA A 422 -26.12 -8.20 13.04
C ALA A 422 -24.65 -8.02 12.56
N ILE A 423 -24.07 -9.04 11.96
CA ILE A 423 -22.70 -8.94 11.40
C ILE A 423 -22.70 -8.02 10.17
N LEU A 424 -23.67 -8.16 9.27
CA LEU A 424 -23.78 -7.28 8.08
C LEU A 424 -24.09 -5.82 8.47
N GLU A 425 -24.72 -5.61 9.62
CA GLU A 425 -24.99 -4.28 10.19
C GLU A 425 -23.85 -3.79 11.11
N TYR A 426 -22.80 -4.57 11.23
CA TYR A 426 -21.58 -4.28 12.02
C TYR A 426 -21.85 -4.18 13.53
N ASP A 427 -22.92 -4.82 14.04
CA ASP A 427 -23.32 -4.78 15.44
C ASP A 427 -22.75 -5.99 16.21
N GLY A 428 -21.52 -5.86 16.67
CA GLY A 428 -20.85 -6.94 17.42
C GLY A 428 -21.48 -7.23 18.78
N GLU A 429 -22.03 -6.20 19.46
CA GLU A 429 -22.69 -6.39 20.76
C GLU A 429 -23.96 -7.23 20.57
N ARG A 430 -24.77 -6.88 19.57
CA ARG A 430 -25.96 -7.63 19.23
C ARG A 430 -25.63 -9.06 18.82
N CYS A 431 -24.60 -9.25 18.00
CA CYS A 431 -24.13 -10.58 17.60
C CYS A 431 -23.77 -11.43 18.85
N ALA A 432 -22.99 -10.87 19.79
CA ALA A 432 -22.59 -11.58 21.01
C ALA A 432 -23.78 -11.94 21.90
N GLU A 433 -24.76 -11.03 22.03
CA GLU A 433 -26.02 -11.30 22.75
C GLU A 433 -26.77 -12.48 22.12
N LEU A 434 -26.93 -12.47 20.79
CA LEU A 434 -27.65 -13.51 20.05
C LEU A 434 -26.94 -14.87 20.16
N VAL A 435 -25.60 -14.87 20.09
CA VAL A 435 -24.80 -16.08 20.34
C VAL A 435 -25.09 -16.61 21.74
N THR A 436 -25.13 -15.76 22.76
CA THR A 436 -25.42 -16.16 24.13
C THR A 436 -26.83 -16.78 24.23
N ILE A 437 -27.82 -16.12 23.64
CA ILE A 437 -29.21 -16.61 23.61
C ILE A 437 -29.30 -17.98 22.93
N ALA A 438 -28.60 -18.17 21.80
CA ALA A 438 -28.59 -19.45 21.09
C ALA A 438 -27.98 -20.57 21.96
N LEU A 439 -26.89 -20.28 22.65
CA LEU A 439 -26.25 -21.24 23.56
C LEU A 439 -27.18 -21.60 24.73
N GLU A 440 -27.94 -20.64 25.26
CA GLU A 440 -28.93 -20.89 26.31
C GLU A 440 -30.12 -21.75 25.84
N GLN A 441 -30.35 -21.78 24.53
CA GLN A 441 -31.37 -22.63 23.90
C GLN A 441 -30.78 -23.97 23.43
N ASP A 442 -29.58 -24.33 23.92
CA ASP A 442 -28.89 -25.57 23.59
C ASP A 442 -28.55 -25.74 22.09
N VAL A 443 -28.43 -24.60 21.33
CA VAL A 443 -27.95 -24.66 19.94
C VAL A 443 -26.48 -25.04 19.96
N LEU A 444 -26.10 -26.00 19.14
CA LEU A 444 -24.72 -26.45 19.07
C LEU A 444 -23.80 -25.34 18.57
N PRO A 445 -22.65 -25.12 19.22
CA PRO A 445 -21.70 -24.08 18.79
C PRO A 445 -21.29 -24.15 17.32
N ASP A 446 -21.13 -25.36 16.76
CA ASP A 446 -20.78 -25.55 15.35
C ASP A 446 -21.91 -25.07 14.42
N VAL A 447 -23.18 -25.25 14.83
CA VAL A 447 -24.33 -24.77 14.05
C VAL A 447 -24.31 -23.23 13.99
N ILE A 448 -24.06 -22.57 15.13
CA ILE A 448 -23.94 -21.10 15.20
C ILE A 448 -22.78 -20.63 14.30
N LEU A 449 -21.62 -21.26 14.46
CA LEU A 449 -20.41 -20.89 13.74
C LEU A 449 -20.62 -20.99 12.21
N ASP A 450 -21.09 -22.15 11.73
CA ASP A 450 -21.19 -22.40 10.29
C ASP A 450 -22.36 -21.67 9.62
N ASN A 451 -23.53 -21.57 10.31
CA ASN A 451 -24.77 -21.11 9.67
C ASN A 451 -25.07 -19.61 9.91
N ALA A 452 -24.36 -18.98 10.83
CA ALA A 452 -24.49 -17.53 11.05
C ALA A 452 -23.14 -16.83 10.82
N LEU A 453 -22.14 -17.11 11.65
CA LEU A 453 -20.90 -16.31 11.66
C LEU A 453 -20.08 -16.47 10.36
N ILE A 454 -19.80 -17.71 9.94
CA ILE A 454 -19.02 -17.95 8.71
C ILE A 454 -19.82 -17.50 7.48
N LYS A 455 -21.09 -17.86 7.45
CA LYS A 455 -21.98 -17.52 6.33
C LYS A 455 -22.08 -16.01 6.10
N SER A 456 -22.13 -15.18 7.16
CA SER A 456 -22.13 -13.73 7.01
C SER A 456 -20.81 -13.24 6.41
N MET A 457 -19.67 -13.79 6.83
CA MET A 457 -18.37 -13.40 6.30
C MET A 457 -18.15 -13.84 4.85
N ASP A 458 -18.72 -14.97 4.45
CA ASP A 458 -18.71 -15.39 3.04
C ASP A 458 -19.46 -14.34 2.18
N THR A 459 -20.62 -13.85 2.67
CA THR A 459 -21.38 -12.77 1.99
C THR A 459 -20.60 -11.45 1.95
N VAL A 460 -20.00 -11.06 3.07
CA VAL A 460 -19.13 -9.85 3.13
C VAL A 460 -18.01 -9.97 2.10
N GLY A 461 -17.42 -11.16 2.00
CA GLY A 461 -16.37 -11.44 1.01
C GLY A 461 -16.85 -11.28 -0.43
N GLU A 462 -18.04 -11.82 -0.75
CA GLU A 462 -18.64 -11.67 -2.08
C GLU A 462 -18.92 -10.19 -2.41
N GLN A 463 -19.47 -9.45 -1.46
CA GLN A 463 -19.76 -8.02 -1.64
C GLN A 463 -18.48 -7.18 -1.81
N PHE A 464 -17.42 -7.56 -1.10
CA PHE A 464 -16.10 -6.93 -1.29
C PHE A 464 -15.55 -7.23 -2.70
N ALA A 465 -15.60 -8.49 -3.13
CA ALA A 465 -15.12 -8.91 -4.44
C ALA A 465 -15.88 -8.23 -5.60
N THR A 466 -17.17 -7.91 -5.40
CA THR A 466 -17.98 -7.19 -6.40
C THR A 466 -17.85 -5.67 -6.30
N GLY A 467 -17.11 -5.16 -5.32
CA GLY A 467 -16.93 -3.72 -5.09
C GLY A 467 -18.16 -3.05 -4.45
N GLU A 468 -19.04 -3.83 -3.84
CA GLU A 468 -20.18 -3.30 -3.07
C GLU A 468 -19.75 -2.81 -1.68
N LEU A 469 -18.71 -3.46 -1.10
CA LEU A 469 -18.09 -3.07 0.16
C LEU A 469 -16.63 -2.70 -0.06
N PHE A 470 -16.11 -1.84 0.81
CA PHE A 470 -14.70 -1.48 0.86
C PHE A 470 -14.04 -2.05 2.12
N VAL A 471 -12.73 -1.86 2.28
CA VAL A 471 -11.97 -2.38 3.43
C VAL A 471 -12.58 -1.96 4.77
N PRO A 472 -13.02 -0.69 4.97
CA PRO A 472 -13.62 -0.32 6.25
C PRO A 472 -14.84 -1.17 6.64
N GLU A 473 -15.76 -1.37 5.69
CA GLU A 473 -16.97 -2.16 5.97
C GLU A 473 -16.62 -3.62 6.26
N MET A 474 -15.65 -4.17 5.51
CA MET A 474 -15.20 -5.54 5.73
C MET A 474 -14.53 -5.70 7.12
N LEU A 475 -13.71 -4.72 7.54
CA LEU A 475 -13.11 -4.71 8.89
C LEU A 475 -14.18 -4.63 9.99
N MET A 476 -15.21 -3.81 9.79
CA MET A 476 -16.31 -3.67 10.76
C MET A 476 -17.10 -4.98 10.88
N ALA A 477 -17.43 -5.62 9.77
CA ALA A 477 -18.12 -6.92 9.78
C ALA A 477 -17.26 -8.00 10.46
N ALA A 478 -15.97 -8.06 10.13
CA ALA A 478 -15.05 -9.01 10.74
C ALA A 478 -14.92 -8.79 12.26
N ASN A 479 -14.91 -7.53 12.70
CA ASN A 479 -14.86 -7.21 14.13
C ASN A 479 -16.19 -7.60 14.84
N ALA A 480 -17.33 -7.37 14.20
CA ALA A 480 -18.64 -7.79 14.74
C ALA A 480 -18.68 -9.32 14.88
N MET A 481 -18.25 -10.04 13.86
CA MET A 481 -18.14 -11.51 13.89
C MET A 481 -17.19 -11.97 15.01
N LYS A 482 -16.02 -11.33 15.14
CA LYS A 482 -15.01 -11.64 16.17
C LYS A 482 -15.58 -11.47 17.59
N THR A 483 -16.46 -10.49 17.81
CA THR A 483 -17.12 -10.27 19.10
C THR A 483 -18.04 -11.45 19.43
N GLY A 484 -18.86 -11.89 18.47
CA GLY A 484 -19.70 -13.10 18.63
C GLY A 484 -18.87 -14.37 18.83
N LEU A 485 -17.81 -14.53 18.02
CA LEU A 485 -16.89 -15.67 18.13
C LEU A 485 -16.20 -15.69 19.51
N GLY A 486 -15.96 -14.55 20.11
CA GLY A 486 -15.39 -14.44 21.48
C GLY A 486 -16.23 -15.16 22.53
N VAL A 487 -17.56 -15.17 22.37
CA VAL A 487 -18.49 -15.91 23.23
C VAL A 487 -18.41 -17.42 22.94
N LEU A 488 -18.33 -17.79 21.67
CA LEU A 488 -18.28 -19.20 21.23
C LEU A 488 -16.96 -19.90 21.54
N ARG A 489 -15.84 -19.20 21.36
CA ARG A 489 -14.49 -19.79 21.36
C ARG A 489 -14.16 -20.63 22.61
N PRO A 490 -14.46 -20.19 23.85
CA PRO A 490 -14.21 -21.04 25.04
C PRO A 490 -14.98 -22.36 25.00
N ILE A 491 -16.18 -22.34 24.45
CA ILE A 491 -17.06 -23.53 24.39
C ILE A 491 -16.59 -24.49 23.29
N LEU A 492 -16.19 -23.95 22.13
CA LEU A 492 -15.62 -24.74 21.03
C LEU A 492 -14.34 -25.46 21.50
N ILE A 493 -13.47 -24.76 22.22
CA ILE A 493 -12.25 -25.35 22.80
C ILE A 493 -12.60 -26.44 23.83
N ALA A 494 -13.57 -26.19 24.70
CA ALA A 494 -13.99 -27.15 25.72
C ALA A 494 -14.61 -28.42 25.11
N ASN A 495 -15.33 -28.25 24.01
CA ASN A 495 -16.00 -29.34 23.30
C ASN A 495 -15.08 -30.07 22.31
N LYS A 496 -13.81 -29.65 22.21
CA LYS A 496 -12.81 -30.21 21.27
C LYS A 496 -13.28 -30.17 19.82
N THR A 497 -14.05 -29.15 19.45
CA THR A 497 -14.41 -28.92 18.06
C THR A 497 -13.13 -28.78 17.23
N LYS A 498 -12.98 -29.56 16.19
CA LYS A 498 -11.79 -29.55 15.36
C LYS A 498 -11.73 -28.26 14.55
N SER A 499 -10.67 -27.50 14.74
CA SER A 499 -10.30 -26.44 13.80
C SER A 499 -10.23 -27.02 12.38
N LYS A 500 -10.60 -26.21 11.40
CA LYS A 500 -10.45 -26.57 9.97
C LYS A 500 -8.98 -26.69 9.57
N GLY A 501 -8.09 -26.10 10.34
CA GLY A 501 -6.63 -26.18 10.15
C GLY A 501 -5.93 -25.06 10.90
N THR A 502 -4.63 -25.21 11.06
CA THR A 502 -3.76 -24.26 11.76
C THR A 502 -2.95 -23.48 10.75
N ILE A 503 -3.05 -22.15 10.77
CA ILE A 503 -2.39 -21.28 9.82
C ILE A 503 -1.47 -20.30 10.56
N VAL A 504 -0.22 -20.22 10.10
CA VAL A 504 0.73 -19.20 10.58
C VAL A 504 0.76 -18.08 9.56
N LEU A 505 0.55 -16.83 10.00
CA LEU A 505 0.61 -15.65 9.16
C LEU A 505 1.78 -14.74 9.59
N ALA A 506 2.42 -14.13 8.61
CA ALA A 506 3.50 -13.18 8.89
C ALA A 506 3.60 -12.13 7.78
N THR A 507 3.90 -10.89 8.15
CA THR A 507 4.49 -9.93 7.22
C THR A 507 5.99 -10.16 7.21
N VAL A 508 6.55 -10.39 6.03
CA VAL A 508 7.94 -10.83 5.87
C VAL A 508 8.96 -9.77 6.31
N GLN A 509 10.19 -10.21 6.49
CA GLN A 509 11.31 -9.36 6.87
C GLN A 509 11.43 -8.16 5.93
N GLY A 510 11.69 -6.99 6.49
CA GLY A 510 11.78 -5.74 5.74
C GLY A 510 10.44 -5.06 5.49
N ASP A 511 9.34 -5.58 6.07
CA ASP A 511 8.01 -4.99 5.87
C ASP A 511 7.29 -4.84 7.22
N LEU A 512 6.75 -3.66 7.46
CA LEU A 512 6.01 -3.35 8.70
C LEU A 512 4.49 -3.18 8.46
N HIS A 513 4.03 -3.37 7.24
CA HIS A 513 2.62 -3.22 6.91
C HIS A 513 1.86 -4.45 7.40
N ASP A 514 0.79 -4.24 8.15
CA ASP A 514 0.02 -5.31 8.75
C ASP A 514 -1.48 -5.29 8.41
N ILE A 515 -1.99 -4.22 7.81
CA ILE A 515 -3.43 -4.04 7.54
C ILE A 515 -3.98 -5.24 6.75
N GLY A 516 -3.38 -5.54 5.60
CA GLY A 516 -3.84 -6.65 4.76
C GLY A 516 -3.70 -8.00 5.47
N LYS A 517 -2.57 -8.21 6.18
CA LYS A 517 -2.34 -9.45 6.93
C LYS A 517 -3.36 -9.61 8.05
N ASN A 518 -3.66 -8.55 8.79
CA ASN A 518 -4.62 -8.59 9.90
C ASN A 518 -6.03 -8.88 9.38
N LEU A 519 -6.37 -8.30 8.22
CA LEU A 519 -7.64 -8.60 7.56
C LEU A 519 -7.74 -10.07 7.16
N VAL A 520 -6.68 -10.63 6.55
CA VAL A 520 -6.60 -12.06 6.21
C VAL A 520 -6.74 -12.91 7.48
N ALA A 521 -6.05 -12.53 8.57
CA ALA A 521 -6.14 -13.24 9.84
C ALA A 521 -7.59 -13.31 10.36
N MET A 522 -8.28 -12.16 10.38
CA MET A 522 -9.68 -12.10 10.84
C MET A 522 -10.61 -12.94 9.98
N LEU A 523 -10.45 -12.90 8.66
CA LEU A 523 -11.28 -13.69 7.75
C LEU A 523 -10.99 -15.18 7.87
N LEU A 524 -9.74 -15.59 8.09
CA LEU A 524 -9.38 -16.98 8.32
C LEU A 524 -9.96 -17.48 9.67
N GLU A 525 -9.85 -16.69 10.74
CA GLU A 525 -10.49 -16.99 12.02
C GLU A 525 -12.01 -17.17 11.82
N GLY A 526 -12.63 -16.22 11.09
CA GLY A 526 -14.03 -16.31 10.71
C GLY A 526 -14.35 -17.54 9.86
N GLY A 527 -13.41 -18.00 9.05
CA GLY A 527 -13.53 -19.23 8.26
C GLY A 527 -13.38 -20.51 9.07
N GLY A 528 -13.12 -20.43 10.39
CA GLY A 528 -13.00 -21.57 11.29
C GLY A 528 -11.58 -22.13 11.42
N PHE A 529 -10.56 -21.34 11.08
CA PHE A 529 -9.15 -21.73 11.21
C PHE A 529 -8.55 -21.21 12.54
N ASP A 530 -7.56 -21.94 13.07
CA ASP A 530 -6.71 -21.41 14.14
C ASP A 530 -5.57 -20.61 13.51
N VAL A 531 -5.53 -19.30 13.77
CA VAL A 531 -4.55 -18.41 13.18
C VAL A 531 -3.51 -17.98 14.23
N TYR A 532 -2.25 -18.08 13.86
CA TYR A 532 -1.10 -17.64 14.67
C TYR A 532 -0.33 -16.58 13.92
N ASP A 533 -0.45 -15.35 14.40
CA ASP A 533 0.17 -14.20 13.77
C ASP A 533 1.57 -13.96 14.36
N VAL A 534 2.60 -14.09 13.53
CA VAL A 534 4.01 -13.86 13.91
C VAL A 534 4.33 -12.36 14.01
N GLY A 535 3.45 -11.52 13.43
CA GLY A 535 3.62 -10.07 13.38
C GLY A 535 4.27 -9.60 12.10
N VAL A 536 4.95 -8.46 12.20
CA VAL A 536 5.59 -7.79 11.07
C VAL A 536 7.12 -7.97 11.14
N ASN A 537 7.80 -7.67 10.03
CA ASN A 537 9.26 -7.78 9.94
C ASN A 537 9.77 -9.17 10.41
N ALA A 538 9.04 -10.20 10.03
CA ALA A 538 9.31 -11.55 10.53
C ALA A 538 10.38 -12.24 9.67
N SER A 539 11.49 -12.60 10.28
CA SER A 539 12.55 -13.34 9.57
C SER A 539 12.07 -14.77 9.21
N PRO A 540 12.64 -15.38 8.16
CA PRO A 540 12.32 -16.77 7.84
C PRO A 540 12.46 -17.72 9.01
N ALA A 541 13.49 -17.56 9.84
CA ALA A 541 13.72 -18.39 11.03
C ALA A 541 12.58 -18.26 12.05
N LYS A 542 12.11 -17.03 12.32
CA LYS A 542 11.01 -16.79 13.26
C LYS A 542 9.69 -17.40 12.77
N ILE A 543 9.41 -17.26 11.47
CA ILE A 543 8.21 -17.84 10.84
C ILE A 543 8.23 -19.36 10.95
N MET A 544 9.37 -19.99 10.63
CA MET A 544 9.53 -21.44 10.70
C MET A 544 9.46 -21.98 12.15
N GLU A 545 10.05 -21.24 13.11
CA GLU A 545 9.95 -21.60 14.53
C GLU A 545 8.49 -21.65 14.98
N GLU A 546 7.70 -20.63 14.64
CA GLU A 546 6.28 -20.58 15.00
C GLU A 546 5.49 -21.68 14.28
N ALA A 547 5.74 -21.88 12.98
CA ALA A 547 5.06 -22.93 12.21
C ALA A 547 5.30 -24.33 12.82
N LYS A 548 6.53 -24.60 13.27
CA LYS A 548 6.86 -25.85 13.98
C LYS A 548 6.16 -25.92 15.34
N ARG A 549 6.20 -24.83 16.11
CA ARG A 549 5.64 -24.75 17.46
C ARG A 549 4.16 -25.11 17.48
N VAL A 550 3.40 -24.60 16.49
CA VAL A 550 1.94 -24.79 16.43
C VAL A 550 1.53 -25.96 15.53
N ASN A 551 2.49 -26.64 14.92
CA ASN A 551 2.24 -27.71 13.94
C ASN A 551 1.35 -27.21 12.79
N ALA A 552 1.78 -26.15 12.14
CA ALA A 552 1.01 -25.44 11.11
C ALA A 552 0.64 -26.36 9.95
N ASP A 553 -0.56 -26.17 9.43
CA ASP A 553 -1.03 -26.81 8.18
C ASP A 553 -0.72 -25.93 6.97
N ILE A 554 -0.65 -24.59 7.15
CA ILE A 554 -0.36 -23.62 6.08
C ILE A 554 0.48 -22.49 6.68
N VAL A 555 1.39 -21.93 5.88
CA VAL A 555 2.08 -20.66 6.19
C VAL A 555 1.63 -19.62 5.17
N GLY A 556 1.14 -18.48 5.65
CA GLY A 556 0.75 -17.33 4.83
C GLY A 556 1.74 -16.19 5.00
N LEU A 557 2.22 -15.65 3.88
CA LEU A 557 3.19 -14.56 3.86
C LEU A 557 2.59 -13.31 3.20
N SER A 558 2.76 -12.18 3.85
CA SER A 558 2.29 -10.87 3.36
C SER A 558 3.47 -9.94 3.08
N ALA A 559 3.35 -9.15 2.01
CA ALA A 559 4.25 -8.03 1.71
C ALA A 559 3.48 -6.90 1.05
N LEU A 560 3.74 -5.66 1.44
CA LEU A 560 3.17 -4.48 0.77
C LEU A 560 4.21 -3.74 -0.07
N LEU A 561 5.48 -3.96 0.18
CA LEU A 561 6.57 -3.31 -0.54
C LEU A 561 7.20 -4.29 -1.54
N THR A 562 7.47 -3.80 -2.75
CA THR A 562 8.25 -4.59 -3.73
C THR A 562 9.64 -4.94 -3.17
N THR A 563 10.18 -4.07 -2.32
CA THR A 563 11.47 -4.26 -1.65
C THR A 563 11.47 -5.43 -0.65
N SER A 564 10.32 -5.77 -0.09
CA SER A 564 10.20 -6.87 0.87
C SER A 564 9.85 -8.22 0.21
N MET A 565 9.33 -8.21 -1.02
CA MET A 565 8.97 -9.43 -1.75
C MET A 565 10.09 -10.49 -1.83
N PRO A 566 11.37 -10.13 -2.05
CA PRO A 566 12.43 -11.14 -2.05
C PRO A 566 12.51 -11.98 -0.77
N PHE A 567 12.08 -11.45 0.37
CA PHE A 567 12.06 -12.21 1.63
C PHE A 567 10.96 -13.27 1.66
N MET A 568 9.90 -13.13 0.85
CA MET A 568 8.95 -14.23 0.63
C MET A 568 9.68 -15.43 0.00
N GLY A 569 10.43 -15.17 -1.09
CA GLY A 569 11.22 -16.22 -1.76
C GLY A 569 12.25 -16.88 -0.83
N LYS A 570 12.92 -16.07 0.00
CA LYS A 570 13.86 -16.60 1.02
C LYS A 570 13.14 -17.50 2.03
N THR A 571 11.93 -17.12 2.46
CA THR A 571 11.12 -17.90 3.41
C THR A 571 10.64 -19.21 2.78
N VAL A 572 10.11 -19.17 1.57
CA VAL A 572 9.69 -20.36 0.82
C VAL A 572 10.88 -21.33 0.66
N THR A 573 12.02 -20.80 0.25
CA THR A 573 13.25 -21.59 0.08
C THR A 573 13.70 -22.22 1.39
N ALA A 574 13.67 -21.46 2.49
CA ALA A 574 14.06 -21.95 3.81
C ALA A 574 13.14 -23.10 4.27
N ILE A 575 11.83 -22.95 4.11
CA ILE A 575 10.83 -23.96 4.44
C ILE A 575 11.12 -25.26 3.67
N LYS A 576 11.34 -25.16 2.36
CA LYS A 576 11.60 -26.32 1.50
C LYS A 576 12.93 -27.00 1.84
N ASN A 577 13.97 -26.22 2.09
CA ASN A 577 15.32 -26.76 2.41
C ASN A 577 15.33 -27.54 3.74
N GLU A 578 14.47 -27.18 4.70
CA GLU A 578 14.33 -27.95 5.94
C GLU A 578 13.43 -29.19 5.80
N GLY A 579 12.88 -29.42 4.60
CA GLY A 579 12.07 -30.60 4.31
C GLY A 579 10.64 -30.51 4.84
N HIS A 580 10.14 -29.31 5.13
CA HIS A 580 8.76 -29.12 5.55
C HIS A 580 7.81 -29.17 4.35
N THR A 581 6.62 -29.74 4.57
CA THR A 581 5.63 -30.02 3.52
C THR A 581 4.37 -29.17 3.65
N TYR A 582 4.29 -28.24 4.62
CA TYR A 582 3.12 -27.38 4.68
C TYR A 582 3.12 -26.38 3.52
N PRO A 583 1.96 -26.20 2.86
CA PRO A 583 1.85 -25.24 1.78
C PRO A 583 2.15 -23.81 2.23
N VAL A 584 2.75 -23.02 1.33
CA VAL A 584 2.99 -21.59 1.54
C VAL A 584 2.11 -20.80 0.59
N ILE A 585 1.27 -19.93 1.14
CA ILE A 585 0.47 -18.99 0.35
C ILE A 585 1.04 -17.58 0.50
N VAL A 586 0.99 -16.81 -0.57
CA VAL A 586 1.53 -15.44 -0.58
C VAL A 586 0.46 -14.46 -1.04
N GLY A 587 0.53 -13.21 -0.53
CA GLY A 587 -0.39 -12.15 -0.92
C GLY A 587 0.14 -10.77 -0.52
N GLY A 588 -0.54 -9.75 -1.01
CA GLY A 588 -0.19 -8.35 -0.77
C GLY A 588 -0.15 -7.57 -2.08
N ALA A 589 -0.31 -6.25 -2.01
CA ALA A 589 -0.56 -5.40 -3.17
C ALA A 589 0.45 -5.55 -4.33
N PRO A 590 1.77 -5.71 -4.10
CA PRO A 590 2.71 -5.89 -5.22
C PRO A 590 2.88 -7.34 -5.65
N VAL A 591 2.26 -8.31 -4.95
CA VAL A 591 2.46 -9.74 -5.21
C VAL A 591 1.57 -10.17 -6.38
N SER A 592 2.07 -11.05 -7.23
CA SER A 592 1.33 -11.58 -8.36
C SER A 592 1.43 -13.11 -8.42
N GLN A 593 0.58 -13.74 -9.22
CA GLN A 593 0.64 -15.19 -9.45
C GLN A 593 2.01 -15.59 -10.03
N ASP A 594 2.53 -14.81 -10.99
CA ASP A 594 3.84 -15.09 -11.59
C ASP A 594 4.97 -15.05 -10.56
N PHE A 595 4.90 -14.08 -9.65
CA PHE A 595 5.89 -14.00 -8.57
C PHE A 595 5.76 -15.22 -7.63
N ALA A 596 4.54 -15.61 -7.27
CA ALA A 596 4.31 -16.80 -6.45
C ALA A 596 4.89 -18.06 -7.11
N ASP A 597 4.63 -18.24 -8.40
CA ASP A 597 5.15 -19.36 -9.20
C ASP A 597 6.69 -19.34 -9.25
N LYS A 598 7.26 -18.16 -9.48
CA LYS A 598 8.72 -17.96 -9.57
C LYS A 598 9.44 -18.32 -8.26
N ILE A 599 8.86 -17.96 -7.11
CA ILE A 599 9.46 -18.30 -5.81
C ILE A 599 9.07 -19.70 -5.34
N GLY A 600 8.17 -20.37 -6.06
CA GLY A 600 7.70 -21.71 -5.75
C GLY A 600 6.73 -21.76 -4.58
N ALA A 601 5.95 -20.71 -4.35
CA ALA A 601 4.84 -20.73 -3.38
C ALA A 601 3.74 -21.69 -3.88
N ASP A 602 2.94 -22.21 -2.97
CA ASP A 602 1.88 -23.18 -3.30
C ASP A 602 0.57 -22.48 -3.70
N GLY A 603 0.50 -21.15 -3.52
CA GLY A 603 -0.62 -20.38 -3.99
C GLY A 603 -0.47 -18.88 -3.75
N TYR A 604 -1.22 -18.12 -4.55
CA TYR A 604 -1.33 -16.67 -4.47
C TYR A 604 -2.78 -16.29 -4.16
N ALA A 605 -2.95 -15.33 -3.30
CA ALA A 605 -4.24 -14.73 -2.99
C ALA A 605 -4.20 -13.24 -3.31
N GLU A 606 -5.00 -12.81 -4.26
CA GLU A 606 -5.09 -11.40 -4.65
C GLU A 606 -5.81 -10.58 -3.57
N THR A 607 -6.84 -11.18 -2.97
CA THR A 607 -7.63 -10.54 -1.91
C THR A 607 -7.60 -11.37 -0.64
N ALA A 608 -8.04 -10.78 0.46
CA ALA A 608 -8.15 -11.49 1.74
C ALA A 608 -9.19 -12.62 1.67
N VAL A 609 -10.23 -12.46 0.86
CA VAL A 609 -11.24 -13.49 0.61
C VAL A 609 -10.64 -14.67 -0.16
N ASP A 610 -9.83 -14.36 -1.19
CA ASP A 610 -9.12 -15.40 -1.96
C ASP A 610 -8.20 -16.22 -1.05
N ALA A 611 -7.58 -15.59 -0.05
CA ALA A 611 -6.72 -16.30 0.90
C ALA A 611 -7.51 -17.37 1.68
N VAL A 612 -8.73 -17.04 2.09
CA VAL A 612 -9.60 -18.00 2.80
C VAL A 612 -10.01 -19.15 1.87
N MET A 613 -10.42 -18.83 0.65
CA MET A 613 -10.81 -19.86 -0.35
C MET A 613 -9.62 -20.76 -0.69
N LEU A 614 -8.45 -20.17 -0.85
CA LEU A 614 -7.22 -20.90 -1.16
C LEU A 614 -6.83 -21.82 0.00
N ALA A 615 -6.90 -21.35 1.24
CA ALA A 615 -6.61 -22.16 2.43
C ALA A 615 -7.56 -23.37 2.52
N LYS A 616 -8.87 -23.14 2.34
CA LYS A 616 -9.89 -24.22 2.32
C LYS A 616 -9.53 -25.27 1.26
N ARG A 617 -9.16 -24.83 0.05
CA ARG A 617 -8.81 -25.72 -1.09
C ARG A 617 -7.54 -26.53 -0.81
N LEU A 618 -6.49 -25.90 -0.30
CA LEU A 618 -5.22 -26.59 -0.02
C LEU A 618 -5.38 -27.67 1.04
N LEU A 619 -6.16 -27.42 2.08
CA LEU A 619 -6.38 -28.40 3.14
C LEU A 619 -7.30 -29.55 2.69
N ALA A 620 -8.29 -29.28 1.84
CA ALA A 620 -9.12 -30.34 1.25
C ALA A 620 -8.25 -31.30 0.43
N ASN A 621 -7.33 -30.78 -0.36
CA ASN A 621 -6.40 -31.58 -1.16
C ASN A 621 -5.43 -32.40 -0.28
N ALA A 622 -4.91 -31.80 0.79
CA ALA A 622 -4.02 -32.46 1.74
C ALA A 622 -4.74 -33.59 2.51
N GLY A 623 -6.02 -33.40 2.83
CA GLY A 623 -6.87 -34.39 3.48
C GLY A 623 -7.07 -35.66 2.63
N VAL A 624 -7.23 -35.51 1.33
CA VAL A 624 -7.32 -36.64 0.39
C VAL A 624 -6.00 -37.41 0.36
N THR A 625 -4.87 -36.74 0.45
CA THR A 625 -3.55 -37.38 0.42
C THR A 625 -3.26 -38.13 1.74
N ARG A 626 -3.73 -37.63 2.88
CA ARG A 626 -3.53 -38.27 4.19
C ARG A 626 -4.40 -39.55 4.37
N GLN A 627 -5.55 -39.63 3.67
CA GLN A 627 -6.40 -40.84 3.70
C GLN A 627 -5.90 -41.97 2.78
N SER A 628 -5.02 -41.63 1.82
CA SER A 628 -4.47 -42.60 0.87
C SER A 628 -3.05 -43.10 1.26
N ALA A 629 -2.50 -42.67 2.37
CA ALA A 629 -1.22 -43.11 2.92
C ALA A 629 -1.40 -43.93 4.21
#